data_bbef84cba760fc11318fa304e90aa0e2
#
_entry.id   bbef84cba760fc11318fa304e90aa0e2
#
_cell.length_a   1.000
_cell.length_b   1.000
_cell.length_c   1.000
_cell.angle_alpha   90.00
_cell.angle_beta   90.00
_cell.angle_gamma   90.00
#
_symmetry.space_group_name_H-M   'P 1'
#
loop_
_entity.id
_entity.type
_entity.pdbx_description
1 polymer ?
#
loop_
_entity_poly.entity_id
_entity_poly.type
_entity_poly.pdbx_seq_one_letter_code
_entity_poly.pdbx_strand_id
1 'polypeptide(L)'
;MMEVEAARVLWRRSVQRHKLRYTTLLSDGDAKTFAELTKIKPYGEDIEIDKEECINHVSKRLGSALRNIVTDCRKRGVTLGGRGKGQLTQNAIRKMTIYYNRAIRGSNSVDSMKKAVMASLHHCFSTDDRPRHELCPTGVDSWCFFQEALAKHQVPGPHDKLVHTPLNEKKLTPHLMPIYKRLSEDQLLSRCVSGKTQNANECLHSLIWARCAKDHFASCKRVQFAVTTAARV
;
A
#
# COMPACT_ATOMS: atom_id res chain seq x y z
N MET A 1 20.87 -1.25 10.58
CA MET A 1 22.08 -2.05 10.27
C MET A 1 21.87 -3.56 10.43
N MET A 2 21.14 -4.06 11.41
CA MET A 2 20.86 -5.52 11.57
C MET A 2 20.16 -6.15 10.35
N GLU A 3 19.21 -5.47 9.75
CA GLU A 3 18.45 -5.97 8.60
C GLU A 3 19.34 -6.18 7.37
N VAL A 4 20.24 -5.24 7.10
CA VAL A 4 21.21 -5.33 6.00
C VAL A 4 22.14 -6.51 6.19
N GLU A 5 22.68 -6.70 7.41
CA GLU A 5 23.57 -7.82 7.70
C GLU A 5 22.85 -9.18 7.65
N ALA A 6 21.60 -9.23 8.16
CA ALA A 6 20.78 -10.41 8.03
C ALA A 6 20.54 -10.78 6.57
N ALA A 7 20.25 -9.81 5.71
CA ALA A 7 20.11 -10.04 4.27
C ALA A 7 21.38 -10.57 3.62
N ARG A 8 22.55 -9.99 3.95
CA ARG A 8 23.86 -10.50 3.47
C ARG A 8 24.04 -11.99 3.80
N VAL A 9 23.77 -12.36 5.05
CA VAL A 9 23.91 -13.73 5.52
C VAL A 9 22.91 -14.64 4.80
N LEU A 10 21.65 -14.23 4.67
CA LEU A 10 20.60 -15.00 4.00
C LEU A 10 20.94 -15.26 2.54
N TRP A 11 21.30 -14.24 1.79
CA TRP A 11 21.64 -14.37 0.37
C TRP A 11 22.88 -15.22 0.13
N ARG A 12 23.96 -14.96 0.86
CA ARG A 12 25.22 -15.73 0.71
C ARG A 12 25.06 -17.23 0.98
N ARG A 13 24.26 -17.60 1.99
CA ARG A 13 24.08 -19.02 2.35
C ARG A 13 23.01 -19.73 1.54
N SER A 14 22.21 -19.04 0.74
CA SER A 14 21.01 -19.57 0.09
C SER A 14 21.32 -20.74 -0.85
N VAL A 15 22.36 -20.61 -1.68
CA VAL A 15 22.78 -21.66 -2.62
C VAL A 15 23.33 -22.87 -1.86
N GLN A 16 24.18 -22.64 -0.88
CA GLN A 16 24.82 -23.72 -0.14
C GLN A 16 23.81 -24.53 0.68
N ARG A 17 22.91 -23.83 1.41
CA ARG A 17 21.94 -24.45 2.34
C ARG A 17 20.66 -24.94 1.67
N HIS A 18 20.16 -24.20 0.68
CA HIS A 18 18.84 -24.41 0.14
C HIS A 18 18.84 -24.77 -1.35
N LYS A 19 20.01 -24.70 -2.03
CA LYS A 19 20.15 -24.88 -3.49
C LYS A 19 19.28 -23.91 -4.30
N LEU A 20 19.00 -22.73 -3.73
CA LEU A 20 18.15 -21.69 -4.30
C LEU A 20 18.90 -20.36 -4.40
N ARG A 21 18.53 -19.56 -5.40
CA ARG A 21 18.93 -18.17 -5.53
C ARG A 21 17.72 -17.26 -5.26
N TYR A 22 17.86 -16.31 -4.36
CA TYR A 22 16.82 -15.35 -4.05
C TYR A 22 16.95 -14.16 -4.99
N THR A 23 16.17 -14.14 -6.07
CA THR A 23 16.24 -13.11 -7.11
C THR A 23 15.31 -11.94 -6.88
N THR A 24 14.48 -11.97 -5.85
CA THR A 24 13.54 -10.89 -5.53
C THR A 24 13.60 -10.52 -4.06
N LEU A 25 13.71 -9.23 -3.77
CA LEU A 25 13.55 -8.67 -2.44
C LEU A 25 12.17 -8.00 -2.34
N LEU A 26 11.24 -8.62 -1.63
CA LEU A 26 9.98 -8.00 -1.25
C LEU A 26 10.14 -7.25 0.07
N SER A 27 10.04 -5.93 0.05
CA SER A 27 10.28 -5.08 1.23
C SER A 27 9.26 -3.96 1.38
N ASP A 28 9.23 -3.34 2.58
CA ASP A 28 8.48 -2.12 2.87
C ASP A 28 9.39 -0.89 2.72
N GLY A 29 9.72 -0.56 1.47
CA GLY A 29 10.49 0.65 1.16
C GLY A 29 11.95 0.64 1.61
N ASP A 30 12.48 -0.49 2.11
CA ASP A 30 13.88 -0.59 2.52
C ASP A 30 14.82 -0.46 1.33
N ALA A 31 15.34 0.76 1.17
CA ALA A 31 16.29 1.07 0.11
C ALA A 31 17.73 0.62 0.48
N LYS A 32 18.06 0.52 1.78
CA LYS A 32 19.42 0.21 2.23
C LYS A 32 19.77 -1.25 2.00
N THR A 33 18.87 -2.16 2.36
CA THR A 33 19.06 -3.60 2.12
C THR A 33 19.16 -3.90 0.63
N PHE A 34 18.28 -3.29 -0.18
CA PHE A 34 18.33 -3.46 -1.63
C PHE A 34 19.62 -2.92 -2.24
N ALA A 35 20.03 -1.70 -1.88
CA ALA A 35 21.28 -1.11 -2.35
C ALA A 35 22.51 -1.97 -1.99
N GLU A 36 22.51 -2.55 -0.79
CA GLU A 36 23.59 -3.43 -0.36
C GLU A 36 23.62 -4.73 -1.17
N LEU A 37 22.48 -5.37 -1.38
CA LEU A 37 22.40 -6.60 -2.19
C LEU A 37 22.83 -6.35 -3.64
N THR A 38 22.44 -5.23 -4.23
CA THR A 38 22.86 -4.80 -5.56
C THR A 38 24.39 -4.59 -5.62
N LYS A 39 24.99 -4.04 -4.55
CA LYS A 39 26.42 -3.80 -4.46
C LYS A 39 27.24 -5.09 -4.33
N ILE A 40 26.81 -6.01 -3.46
CA ILE A 40 27.57 -7.25 -3.17
C ILE A 40 27.40 -8.33 -4.20
N LYS A 41 26.37 -8.26 -5.06
CA LYS A 41 26.06 -9.22 -6.13
C LYS A 41 26.28 -10.67 -5.70
N PRO A 42 25.49 -11.19 -4.74
CA PRO A 42 25.77 -12.45 -4.04
C PRO A 42 25.80 -13.68 -4.95
N TYR A 43 25.34 -13.54 -6.18
CA TYR A 43 25.31 -14.62 -7.19
C TYR A 43 26.13 -14.32 -8.46
N GLY A 44 27.01 -13.31 -8.42
CA GLY A 44 27.79 -12.87 -9.57
C GLY A 44 27.11 -11.78 -10.39
N GLU A 45 27.74 -11.41 -11.49
CA GLU A 45 27.32 -10.28 -12.34
C GLU A 45 26.05 -10.61 -13.16
N ASP A 46 25.85 -11.88 -13.51
CA ASP A 46 24.77 -12.33 -14.40
C ASP A 46 23.39 -12.42 -13.74
N ILE A 47 23.33 -12.29 -12.42
CA ILE A 47 22.06 -12.44 -11.68
C ILE A 47 21.75 -11.15 -10.92
N GLU A 48 20.78 -10.43 -11.43
CA GLU A 48 20.23 -9.26 -10.76
C GLU A 48 19.17 -9.65 -9.70
N ILE A 49 19.09 -8.83 -8.67
CA ILE A 49 18.06 -8.95 -7.64
C ILE A 49 17.04 -7.85 -7.85
N ASP A 50 15.81 -8.24 -8.11
CA ASP A 50 14.70 -7.32 -8.29
C ASP A 50 14.15 -6.84 -6.95
N LYS A 51 13.72 -5.58 -6.91
CA LYS A 51 13.01 -5.03 -5.78
C LYS A 51 11.52 -5.00 -6.06
N GLU A 52 10.74 -5.61 -5.18
CA GLU A 52 9.28 -5.48 -5.16
C GLU A 52 8.80 -4.79 -3.89
N GLU A 53 7.69 -4.08 -4.01
CA GLU A 53 7.04 -3.39 -2.91
C GLU A 53 5.82 -4.19 -2.40
N CYS A 54 5.69 -4.27 -1.09
CA CYS A 54 4.47 -4.81 -0.49
C CYS A 54 3.29 -3.85 -0.73
N ILE A 55 2.31 -4.28 -1.53
CA ILE A 55 1.18 -3.41 -1.92
C ILE A 55 0.36 -2.92 -0.72
N ASN A 56 0.29 -3.68 0.37
CA ASN A 56 -0.37 -3.25 1.60
C ASN A 56 0.36 -2.06 2.23
N HIS A 57 1.68 -2.08 2.24
CA HIS A 57 2.49 -0.98 2.78
C HIS A 57 2.44 0.27 1.90
N VAL A 58 2.47 0.09 0.57
CA VAL A 58 2.30 1.21 -0.38
C VAL A 58 0.94 1.88 -0.16
N SER A 59 -0.14 1.12 0.02
CA SER A 59 -1.46 1.66 0.32
C SER A 59 -1.51 2.39 1.66
N LYS A 60 -0.86 1.86 2.70
CA LYS A 60 -0.74 2.53 4.01
C LYS A 60 -0.01 3.88 3.90
N ARG A 61 0.97 4.02 2.96
CA ARG A 61 1.68 5.29 2.70
C ARG A 61 0.71 6.39 2.25
N LEU A 62 -0.31 6.07 1.43
CA LEU A 62 -1.35 7.04 1.07
C LEU A 62 -2.09 7.53 2.32
N GLY A 63 -2.61 6.61 3.15
CA GLY A 63 -3.33 6.96 4.36
C GLY A 63 -2.50 7.81 5.32
N SER A 64 -1.21 7.52 5.46
CA SER A 64 -0.27 8.31 6.28
C SER A 64 -0.02 9.70 5.68
N ALA A 65 0.20 9.80 4.37
CA ALA A 65 0.39 11.08 3.69
C ALA A 65 -0.86 11.98 3.81
N LEU A 66 -2.06 11.39 3.69
CA LEU A 66 -3.33 12.13 3.85
C LEU A 66 -3.52 12.63 5.29
N ARG A 67 -3.16 11.85 6.31
CA ARG A 67 -3.20 12.30 7.71
C ARG A 67 -2.18 13.41 7.98
N ASN A 68 -0.97 13.26 7.44
CA ASN A 68 0.10 14.23 7.61
C ASN A 68 -0.29 15.59 6.99
N ILE A 69 -0.83 15.61 5.75
CA ILE A 69 -1.23 16.87 5.11
C ILE A 69 -2.37 17.56 5.88
N VAL A 70 -3.31 16.82 6.48
CA VAL A 70 -4.35 17.39 7.36
C VAL A 70 -3.71 18.06 8.57
N THR A 71 -2.73 17.41 9.20
CA THR A 71 -2.01 17.94 10.37
C THR A 71 -1.19 19.18 10.00
N ASP A 72 -0.46 19.12 8.90
CA ASP A 72 0.43 20.20 8.46
C ASP A 72 -0.35 21.44 7.98
N CYS A 73 -1.46 21.24 7.29
CA CYS A 73 -2.35 22.33 6.91
C CYS A 73 -3.00 22.97 8.13
N ARG A 74 -3.39 22.18 9.14
CA ARG A 74 -3.95 22.71 10.40
C ARG A 74 -2.95 23.59 11.13
N LYS A 75 -1.67 23.24 11.17
CA LYS A 75 -0.60 24.08 11.76
C LYS A 75 -0.46 25.42 11.03
N ARG A 76 -0.82 25.48 9.75
CA ARG A 76 -0.80 26.70 8.90
C ARG A 76 -2.15 27.43 8.86
N GLY A 77 -3.10 27.08 9.75
CA GLY A 77 -4.41 27.70 9.81
C GLY A 77 -5.41 27.21 8.73
N VAL A 78 -5.04 26.21 7.92
CA VAL A 78 -5.90 25.67 6.86
C VAL A 78 -6.56 24.38 7.33
N THR A 79 -7.89 24.37 7.42
CA THR A 79 -8.66 23.20 7.85
C THR A 79 -9.04 22.33 6.66
N LEU A 80 -8.33 21.22 6.42
CA LEU A 80 -8.69 20.23 5.38
C LEU A 80 -9.54 19.09 5.95
N GLY A 81 -9.25 18.68 7.17
CA GLY A 81 -9.92 17.58 7.88
C GLY A 81 -10.98 18.06 8.85
N GLY A 82 -11.72 17.12 9.44
CA GLY A 82 -12.73 17.41 10.44
C GLY A 82 -13.92 16.46 10.31
N ARG A 83 -15.11 16.90 10.75
CA ARG A 83 -16.37 16.14 10.68
C ARG A 83 -17.37 16.71 9.67
N GLY A 84 -17.05 17.85 9.04
CA GLY A 84 -17.92 18.54 8.11
C GLY A 84 -18.05 17.84 6.75
N LYS A 85 -19.13 18.15 6.04
CA LYS A 85 -19.37 17.67 4.67
C LYS A 85 -18.26 18.17 3.74
N GLY A 86 -17.78 17.30 2.87
CA GLY A 86 -16.71 17.61 1.91
C GLY A 86 -15.30 17.70 2.48
N GLN A 87 -15.10 17.49 3.80
CA GLN A 87 -13.80 17.50 4.44
C GLN A 87 -13.12 16.12 4.36
N LEU A 88 -11.79 16.14 4.45
CA LEU A 88 -10.98 14.91 4.51
C LEU A 88 -11.06 14.28 5.91
N THR A 89 -12.18 13.60 6.18
CA THR A 89 -12.43 12.91 7.45
C THR A 89 -11.58 11.65 7.57
N GLN A 90 -11.41 11.09 8.78
CA GLN A 90 -10.72 9.81 8.96
C GLN A 90 -11.39 8.67 8.17
N ASN A 91 -12.72 8.68 8.06
CA ASN A 91 -13.44 7.70 7.24
C ASN A 91 -13.16 7.89 5.74
N ALA A 92 -13.11 9.14 5.26
CA ALA A 92 -12.72 9.43 3.88
C ALA A 92 -11.30 8.95 3.58
N ILE A 93 -10.32 9.24 4.47
CA ILE A 93 -8.94 8.76 4.34
C ILE A 93 -8.90 7.23 4.28
N ARG A 94 -9.67 6.55 5.14
CA ARG A 94 -9.76 5.08 5.12
C ARG A 94 -10.32 4.56 3.79
N LYS A 95 -11.43 5.14 3.31
CA LYS A 95 -12.02 4.77 2.01
C LYS A 95 -11.03 4.99 0.87
N MET A 96 -10.39 6.16 0.79
CA MET A 96 -9.37 6.45 -0.23
C MET A 96 -8.22 5.45 -0.20
N THR A 97 -7.75 5.06 0.99
CA THR A 97 -6.70 4.05 1.15
C THR A 97 -7.16 2.67 0.62
N ILE A 98 -8.41 2.29 0.87
CA ILE A 98 -8.99 1.05 0.36
C ILE A 98 -9.11 1.09 -1.17
N TYR A 99 -9.62 2.18 -1.74
CA TYR A 99 -9.76 2.34 -3.18
C TYR A 99 -8.41 2.30 -3.90
N TYR A 100 -7.41 2.98 -3.34
CA TYR A 100 -6.04 2.92 -3.84
C TYR A 100 -5.46 1.50 -3.79
N ASN A 101 -5.67 0.76 -2.71
CA ASN A 101 -5.24 -0.63 -2.60
C ASN A 101 -5.91 -1.51 -3.67
N ARG A 102 -7.23 -1.35 -3.87
CA ARG A 102 -7.98 -2.08 -4.90
C ARG A 102 -7.52 -1.72 -6.30
N ALA A 103 -7.20 -0.45 -6.55
CA ALA A 103 -6.68 0.03 -7.83
C ALA A 103 -5.36 -0.67 -8.18
N ILE A 104 -4.42 -0.77 -7.22
CA ILE A 104 -3.15 -1.46 -7.45
C ILE A 104 -3.36 -2.97 -7.61
N ARG A 105 -4.18 -3.60 -6.77
CA ARG A 105 -4.42 -5.05 -6.84
C ARG A 105 -5.13 -5.51 -8.10
N GLY A 106 -6.07 -4.72 -8.57
CA GLY A 106 -6.90 -5.05 -9.73
C GLY A 106 -6.26 -4.76 -11.08
N SER A 107 -5.00 -4.33 -11.08
CA SER A 107 -4.29 -3.93 -12.30
C SER A 107 -3.04 -4.78 -12.52
N ASN A 108 -2.79 -5.13 -13.77
CA ASN A 108 -1.68 -6.01 -14.19
C ASN A 108 -0.58 -5.28 -14.98
N SER A 109 -0.69 -3.96 -15.13
CA SER A 109 0.32 -3.12 -15.78
C SER A 109 0.41 -1.75 -15.10
N VAL A 110 1.54 -1.07 -15.27
CA VAL A 110 1.77 0.26 -14.70
C VAL A 110 0.73 1.26 -15.20
N ASP A 111 0.42 1.25 -16.49
CA ASP A 111 -0.55 2.18 -17.08
C ASP A 111 -1.97 1.94 -16.55
N SER A 112 -2.39 0.68 -16.44
CA SER A 112 -3.69 0.35 -15.85
C SER A 112 -3.76 0.74 -14.37
N MET A 113 -2.66 0.54 -13.61
CA MET A 113 -2.57 1.00 -12.22
C MET A 113 -2.70 2.52 -12.10
N LYS A 114 -1.99 3.28 -12.95
CA LYS A 114 -2.08 4.75 -12.95
C LYS A 114 -3.51 5.22 -13.20
N LYS A 115 -4.16 4.68 -14.21
CA LYS A 115 -5.55 4.99 -14.53
C LYS A 115 -6.47 4.68 -13.34
N ALA A 116 -6.34 3.49 -12.76
CA ALA A 116 -7.15 3.06 -11.62
C ALA A 116 -6.88 3.89 -10.35
N VAL A 117 -5.62 4.27 -10.08
CA VAL A 117 -5.27 5.16 -8.97
C VAL A 117 -5.92 6.54 -9.16
N MET A 118 -5.84 7.13 -10.36
CA MET A 118 -6.50 8.40 -10.64
C MET A 118 -8.02 8.29 -10.60
N ALA A 119 -8.60 7.17 -11.08
CA ALA A 119 -10.02 6.88 -10.94
C ALA A 119 -10.47 6.93 -9.47
N SER A 120 -9.66 6.36 -8.55
CA SER A 120 -9.97 6.36 -7.12
C SER A 120 -10.04 7.78 -6.52
N LEU A 121 -9.22 8.71 -7.02
CA LEU A 121 -9.27 10.12 -6.61
C LEU A 121 -10.50 10.83 -7.17
N HIS A 122 -10.75 10.70 -8.47
CA HIS A 122 -11.89 11.33 -9.15
C HIS A 122 -13.22 10.83 -8.58
N HIS A 123 -13.33 9.55 -8.30
CA HIS A 123 -14.48 8.95 -7.63
C HIS A 123 -14.82 9.66 -6.30
N CYS A 124 -13.79 10.03 -5.52
CA CYS A 124 -14.01 10.73 -4.24
C CYS A 124 -14.55 12.15 -4.40
N PHE A 125 -14.41 12.77 -5.56
CA PHE A 125 -14.96 14.09 -5.90
C PHE A 125 -16.30 14.03 -6.63
N SER A 126 -16.79 12.84 -6.97
CA SER A 126 -18.04 12.64 -7.70
C SER A 126 -19.24 13.12 -6.89
N THR A 127 -20.18 13.79 -7.55
CA THR A 127 -21.45 14.26 -7.00
C THR A 127 -22.61 13.88 -7.93
N ASP A 128 -23.84 13.99 -7.46
CA ASP A 128 -25.01 13.74 -8.31
C ASP A 128 -25.07 14.69 -9.51
N ASP A 129 -24.69 15.96 -9.32
CA ASP A 129 -24.65 16.96 -10.39
C ASP A 129 -23.46 16.78 -11.35
N ARG A 130 -22.40 16.14 -10.89
CA ARG A 130 -21.16 15.91 -11.66
C ARG A 130 -20.62 14.52 -11.36
N PRO A 131 -21.23 13.48 -11.90
CA PRO A 131 -20.73 12.13 -11.73
C PRO A 131 -19.39 11.97 -12.45
N ARG A 132 -18.42 11.33 -11.75
CA ARG A 132 -17.04 11.12 -12.24
C ARG A 132 -16.64 9.67 -12.05
N HIS A 133 -17.30 8.80 -12.79
CA HIS A 133 -17.11 7.36 -12.67
C HIS A 133 -16.61 6.72 -13.98
N GLU A 134 -16.25 7.55 -14.98
CA GLU A 134 -15.82 7.10 -16.31
C GLU A 134 -14.53 6.26 -16.24
N LEU A 135 -13.65 6.61 -15.32
CA LEU A 135 -12.38 5.90 -15.11
C LEU A 135 -12.49 4.76 -14.10
N CYS A 136 -13.64 4.61 -13.42
CA CYS A 136 -13.83 3.55 -12.45
C CYS A 136 -13.93 2.19 -13.16
N PRO A 137 -13.46 1.09 -12.52
CA PRO A 137 -13.60 -0.23 -13.10
C PRO A 137 -15.09 -0.58 -13.28
N THR A 138 -15.40 -1.19 -14.41
CA THR A 138 -16.76 -1.66 -14.75
C THR A 138 -16.97 -3.10 -14.26
N GLY A 139 -18.22 -3.54 -14.19
CA GLY A 139 -18.58 -4.93 -13.85
C GLY A 139 -19.27 -5.06 -12.51
N VAL A 140 -19.84 -6.23 -12.28
CA VAL A 140 -20.66 -6.54 -11.09
C VAL A 140 -19.86 -6.59 -9.77
N ASP A 141 -18.55 -6.79 -9.88
CA ASP A 141 -17.63 -6.80 -8.75
C ASP A 141 -16.86 -5.47 -8.60
N SER A 142 -17.31 -4.42 -9.29
CA SER A 142 -16.69 -3.10 -9.19
C SER A 142 -16.72 -2.58 -7.74
N TRP A 143 -15.61 -2.00 -7.29
CA TRP A 143 -15.61 -1.28 -6.02
C TRP A 143 -16.35 0.07 -6.09
N CYS A 144 -16.69 0.53 -7.30
CA CYS A 144 -17.42 1.74 -7.56
C CYS A 144 -18.92 1.42 -7.55
N PHE A 145 -19.65 1.92 -6.55
CA PHE A 145 -21.08 1.70 -6.41
C PHE A 145 -21.89 2.07 -7.67
N PHE A 146 -21.43 3.11 -8.38
CA PHE A 146 -22.09 3.59 -9.60
C PHE A 146 -21.93 2.59 -10.75
N GLN A 147 -20.70 2.14 -11.02
CA GLN A 147 -20.41 1.18 -12.07
C GLN A 147 -20.96 -0.22 -11.74
N GLU A 148 -20.95 -0.61 -10.47
CA GLU A 148 -21.56 -1.85 -9.99
C GLU A 148 -23.07 -1.84 -10.26
N ALA A 149 -23.78 -0.75 -9.92
CA ALA A 149 -25.22 -0.63 -10.16
C ALA A 149 -25.54 -0.70 -11.66
N LEU A 150 -24.79 0.01 -12.52
CA LEU A 150 -24.96 -0.07 -13.97
C LEU A 150 -24.75 -1.49 -14.50
N ALA A 151 -23.73 -2.19 -14.02
CA ALA A 151 -23.47 -3.58 -14.43
C ALA A 151 -24.57 -4.56 -13.98
N LYS A 152 -25.28 -4.24 -12.91
CA LYS A 152 -26.45 -4.99 -12.42
C LYS A 152 -27.78 -4.53 -13.02
N HIS A 153 -27.74 -3.64 -14.01
CA HIS A 153 -28.94 -2.99 -14.60
C HIS A 153 -29.81 -2.28 -13.58
N GLN A 154 -29.21 -1.70 -12.55
CA GLN A 154 -29.86 -0.93 -11.50
C GLN A 154 -29.56 0.56 -11.65
N VAL A 155 -30.43 1.40 -11.15
CA VAL A 155 -30.19 2.84 -11.05
C VAL A 155 -29.15 3.08 -9.94
N PRO A 156 -28.03 3.77 -10.22
CA PRO A 156 -27.06 4.11 -9.18
C PRO A 156 -27.69 4.93 -8.06
N GLY A 157 -27.33 4.60 -6.82
CA GLY A 157 -27.77 5.37 -5.65
C GLY A 157 -27.14 6.78 -5.59
N PRO A 158 -27.70 7.67 -4.76
CA PRO A 158 -27.20 9.04 -4.62
C PRO A 158 -25.84 9.11 -3.92
N HIS A 159 -25.12 10.20 -4.15
CA HIS A 159 -23.87 10.53 -3.45
C HIS A 159 -24.17 11.08 -2.05
N ASP A 160 -24.51 10.22 -1.12
CA ASP A 160 -24.89 10.56 0.25
C ASP A 160 -23.96 9.94 1.31
N LYS A 161 -24.31 10.12 2.59
CA LYS A 161 -23.51 9.59 3.71
C LYS A 161 -23.45 8.07 3.76
N LEU A 162 -24.48 7.38 3.27
CA LEU A 162 -24.58 5.92 3.36
C LEU A 162 -23.70 5.26 2.29
N VAL A 163 -23.75 5.79 1.08
CA VAL A 163 -23.05 5.23 -0.08
C VAL A 163 -21.69 5.91 -0.28
N HIS A 164 -21.71 7.21 -0.59
CA HIS A 164 -20.50 7.98 -0.89
C HIS A 164 -20.68 9.46 -0.54
N THR A 165 -19.91 9.98 0.39
CA THR A 165 -19.90 11.42 0.70
C THR A 165 -18.88 12.12 -0.16
N PRO A 166 -19.29 13.01 -1.09
CA PRO A 166 -18.37 13.75 -1.93
C PRO A 166 -17.39 14.61 -1.15
N LEU A 167 -16.14 14.65 -1.58
CA LEU A 167 -15.13 15.56 -1.05
C LEU A 167 -15.17 16.90 -1.79
N ASN A 168 -14.77 17.98 -1.11
CA ASN A 168 -14.67 19.30 -1.71
C ASN A 168 -13.45 19.37 -2.65
N GLU A 169 -13.69 19.21 -3.95
CA GLU A 169 -12.66 19.17 -4.98
C GLU A 169 -11.80 20.43 -4.99
N LYS A 170 -12.42 21.63 -5.06
CA LYS A 170 -11.69 22.90 -5.16
C LYS A 170 -10.70 23.09 -4.01
N LYS A 171 -11.11 22.68 -2.81
CA LYS A 171 -10.29 22.83 -1.60
C LYS A 171 -9.21 21.77 -1.49
N LEU A 172 -9.49 20.53 -1.88
CA LEU A 172 -8.62 19.39 -1.58
C LEU A 172 -7.65 19.04 -2.72
N THR A 173 -8.00 19.29 -3.98
CA THR A 173 -7.15 18.95 -5.12
C THR A 173 -5.71 19.47 -5.04
N PRO A 174 -5.45 20.75 -4.65
CA PRO A 174 -4.08 21.25 -4.54
C PRO A 174 -3.22 20.46 -3.55
N HIS A 175 -3.84 19.84 -2.55
CA HIS A 175 -3.16 19.09 -1.50
C HIS A 175 -3.08 17.58 -1.80
N LEU A 176 -4.10 17.02 -2.45
CA LEU A 176 -4.16 15.58 -2.73
C LEU A 176 -3.43 15.19 -4.00
N MET A 177 -3.50 16.01 -5.05
CA MET A 177 -2.89 15.72 -6.34
C MET A 177 -1.38 15.44 -6.26
N PRO A 178 -0.56 16.23 -5.53
CA PRO A 178 0.86 15.93 -5.39
C PRO A 178 1.13 14.57 -4.73
N ILE A 179 0.29 14.17 -3.74
CA ILE A 179 0.39 12.87 -3.06
C ILE A 179 0.08 11.73 -4.04
N TYR A 180 -1.02 11.87 -4.79
CA TYR A 180 -1.42 10.87 -5.78
C TYR A 180 -0.40 10.74 -6.92
N LYS A 181 0.12 11.86 -7.45
CA LYS A 181 1.18 11.84 -8.47
C LYS A 181 2.40 11.07 -7.99
N ARG A 182 2.92 11.39 -6.80
CA ARG A 182 4.08 10.71 -6.22
C ARG A 182 3.83 9.20 -6.01
N LEU A 183 2.64 8.82 -5.56
CA LEU A 183 2.29 7.42 -5.33
C LEU A 183 1.81 6.69 -6.60
N SER A 184 1.79 7.35 -7.75
CA SER A 184 1.53 6.77 -9.07
C SER A 184 2.74 6.87 -10.01
N GLU A 185 3.94 7.13 -9.49
CA GLU A 185 5.18 7.11 -10.27
C GLU A 185 5.46 5.73 -10.83
N ASP A 186 5.96 5.67 -12.06
CA ASP A 186 6.26 4.42 -12.79
C ASP A 186 7.18 3.52 -11.99
N GLN A 187 8.23 4.09 -11.41
CA GLN A 187 9.21 3.36 -10.63
C GLN A 187 8.58 2.68 -9.39
N LEU A 188 7.58 3.31 -8.76
CA LEU A 188 6.88 2.70 -7.64
C LEU A 188 5.90 1.62 -8.10
N LEU A 189 5.09 1.93 -9.10
CA LEU A 189 4.05 1.02 -9.56
C LEU A 189 4.60 -0.22 -10.25
N SER A 190 5.73 -0.10 -10.99
CA SER A 190 6.40 -1.27 -11.58
C SER A 190 6.79 -2.33 -10.54
N ARG A 191 7.18 -1.89 -9.34
CA ARG A 191 7.48 -2.78 -8.21
C ARG A 191 6.25 -3.36 -7.52
N CYS A 192 5.06 -2.93 -7.90
CA CYS A 192 3.78 -3.42 -7.38
C CYS A 192 3.06 -4.39 -8.33
N VAL A 193 3.51 -4.52 -9.59
CA VAL A 193 2.81 -5.30 -10.64
C VAL A 193 2.58 -6.76 -10.23
N SER A 194 3.52 -7.35 -9.51
CA SER A 194 3.38 -8.74 -9.01
C SER A 194 2.31 -8.91 -7.93
N GLY A 195 1.77 -7.82 -7.38
CA GLY A 195 0.72 -7.85 -6.36
C GLY A 195 1.13 -8.49 -5.02
N LYS A 196 2.42 -8.67 -4.77
CA LYS A 196 2.92 -9.40 -3.59
C LYS A 196 2.69 -8.65 -2.28
N THR A 197 2.56 -9.41 -1.21
CA THR A 197 2.37 -8.90 0.17
C THR A 197 3.30 -9.62 1.14
N GLN A 198 3.59 -8.96 2.27
CA GLN A 198 4.36 -9.55 3.36
C GLN A 198 3.47 -10.22 4.43
N ASN A 199 2.22 -10.56 4.09
CA ASN A 199 1.27 -11.13 5.06
C ASN A 199 1.81 -12.39 5.75
N ALA A 200 2.52 -13.27 5.04
CA ALA A 200 3.11 -14.46 5.63
C ALA A 200 4.16 -14.11 6.70
N ASN A 201 5.01 -13.12 6.43
CA ASN A 201 5.99 -12.63 7.40
C ASN A 201 5.32 -11.94 8.59
N GLU A 202 4.28 -11.12 8.34
CA GLU A 202 3.51 -10.45 9.39
C GLU A 202 2.80 -11.47 10.30
N CYS A 203 2.25 -12.54 9.72
CA CYS A 203 1.65 -13.64 10.46
C CYS A 203 2.69 -14.35 11.35
N LEU A 204 3.83 -14.74 10.80
CA LEU A 204 4.91 -15.36 11.58
C LEU A 204 5.41 -14.42 12.70
N HIS A 205 5.61 -13.15 12.43
CA HIS A 205 5.99 -12.17 13.43
C HIS A 205 4.95 -12.04 14.53
N SER A 206 3.65 -12.05 14.19
CA SER A 206 2.57 -12.04 15.17
C SER A 206 2.65 -13.23 16.13
N LEU A 207 2.91 -14.43 15.62
CA LEU A 207 3.09 -15.63 16.42
C LEU A 207 4.33 -15.56 17.34
N ILE A 208 5.43 -15.00 16.85
CA ILE A 208 6.66 -14.77 17.62
C ILE A 208 6.38 -13.76 18.74
N TRP A 209 5.75 -12.63 18.43
CA TRP A 209 5.50 -11.57 19.39
C TRP A 209 4.44 -11.91 20.43
N ALA A 210 3.53 -12.84 20.13
CA ALA A 210 2.63 -13.40 21.15
C ALA A 210 3.38 -14.18 22.25
N ARG A 211 4.58 -14.71 21.93
CA ARG A 211 5.43 -15.48 22.86
C ARG A 211 6.56 -14.65 23.48
N CYS A 212 7.01 -13.65 22.75
CA CYS A 212 8.12 -12.78 23.12
C CYS A 212 7.80 -11.35 22.66
N ALA A 213 7.16 -10.57 23.54
CA ALA A 213 6.68 -9.22 23.19
C ALA A 213 7.81 -8.34 22.65
N LYS A 214 7.50 -7.58 21.58
CA LYS A 214 8.47 -6.78 20.83
C LYS A 214 9.07 -5.63 21.64
N ASP A 215 8.31 -5.10 22.58
CA ASP A 215 8.60 -3.92 23.39
C ASP A 215 9.27 -4.24 24.73
N HIS A 216 9.52 -5.53 25.02
CA HIS A 216 10.18 -5.97 26.23
C HIS A 216 11.53 -6.60 25.94
N PHE A 217 12.49 -6.36 26.83
CA PHE A 217 13.78 -7.04 26.76
C PHE A 217 13.61 -8.54 26.88
N ALA A 218 14.23 -9.30 26.01
CA ALA A 218 14.22 -10.74 26.04
C ALA A 218 15.61 -11.31 25.80
N SER A 219 15.96 -12.38 26.52
CA SER A 219 17.23 -13.08 26.29
C SER A 219 17.23 -13.77 24.93
N CYS A 220 18.42 -13.98 24.36
CA CYS A 220 18.59 -14.69 23.10
C CYS A 220 17.90 -16.07 23.10
N LYS A 221 18.00 -16.82 24.20
CA LYS A 221 17.33 -18.12 24.38
C LYS A 221 15.81 -18.02 24.29
N ARG A 222 15.21 -16.98 24.89
CA ARG A 222 13.76 -16.74 24.83
C ARG A 222 13.30 -16.41 23.42
N VAL A 223 14.06 -15.57 22.70
CA VAL A 223 13.78 -15.24 21.29
C VAL A 223 13.89 -16.49 20.42
N GLN A 224 14.96 -17.29 20.58
CA GLN A 224 15.13 -18.54 19.85
C GLN A 224 13.98 -19.52 20.08
N PHE A 225 13.55 -19.67 21.34
CA PHE A 225 12.40 -20.51 21.69
C PHE A 225 11.12 -20.01 21.02
N ALA A 226 10.84 -18.69 21.08
CA ALA A 226 9.66 -18.09 20.45
C ALA A 226 9.64 -18.31 18.93
N VAL A 227 10.77 -18.11 18.26
CA VAL A 227 10.91 -18.33 16.81
C VAL A 227 10.73 -19.81 16.46
N THR A 228 11.40 -20.71 17.16
CA THR A 228 11.34 -22.14 16.88
C THR A 228 9.93 -22.72 17.07
N THR A 229 9.21 -22.26 18.11
CA THR A 229 7.84 -22.70 18.37
C THR A 229 6.82 -22.05 17.41
N ALA A 230 7.05 -20.82 16.97
CA ALA A 230 6.20 -20.17 15.98
C ALA A 230 6.33 -20.79 14.59
N ALA A 231 7.51 -21.30 14.21
CA ALA A 231 7.76 -21.92 12.92
C ALA A 231 7.23 -23.36 12.79
N ARG A 232 6.72 -23.95 13.89
CA ARG A 232 6.15 -25.32 13.92
C ARG A 232 4.62 -25.33 13.83
N VAL A 233 3.99 -24.17 13.80
CA VAL A 233 2.53 -24.00 13.65
C VAL A 233 2.21 -23.69 12.21
#